data_e0d8df4974ef2c0e3aa5862055750e2b
#
_entry.id   e0d8df4974ef2c0e3aa5862055750e2b
#
_cell.length_a   1.000
_cell.length_b   1.000
_cell.length_c   1.000
_cell.angle_alpha   90.00
_cell.angle_beta   90.00
_cell.angle_gamma   90.00
#
_symmetry.space_group_name_H-M   'P 1'
#
loop_
_entity.id
_entity.type
_entity.pdbx_description
1 polymer ?
#
loop_
_entity_poly.entity_id
_entity_poly.type
_entity_poly.pdbx_seq_one_letter_code
_entity_poly.pdbx_strand_id
1 'polypeptide(L)'
;MIGVAGEPGGGGSAAAASGGEGLTRGGVRAVVAPRAGSPPAGAPPARLDRLDRKGAVDTFDADGYLALLHRLRSRATTVWAPEYVRGVEESIGGAVEVDPSVEVVVSEGNYLLAELAPWPEVRSAFDEVWFVDTPAEQRHRWLVARHVRFGMTPEAAEDWAAGPDEANARLVRATRARADVVVDAGRLWPDA
;
A
#
# COMPACT_ATOMS: atom_id res chain seq x y z
N MET A 1 -0.03 11.15 11.19
CA MET A 1 0.20 9.98 10.30
C MET A 1 -0.59 10.19 9.02
N ILE A 2 0.04 9.97 7.86
CA ILE A 2 -0.60 10.14 6.54
C ILE A 2 -0.73 8.77 5.89
N GLY A 3 -1.96 8.40 5.49
CA GLY A 3 -2.23 7.22 4.70
C GLY A 3 -2.20 7.57 3.21
N VAL A 4 -1.64 6.71 2.37
CA VAL A 4 -1.68 6.85 0.91
C VAL A 4 -2.43 5.65 0.34
N ALA A 5 -3.64 5.86 -0.11
CA ALA A 5 -4.49 4.89 -0.78
C ALA A 5 -4.39 5.03 -2.30
N GLY A 6 -4.74 4.00 -3.02
CA GLY A 6 -4.81 4.01 -4.47
C GLY A 6 -5.00 2.62 -5.05
N GLU A 7 -5.39 2.55 -6.31
CA GLU A 7 -5.60 1.29 -7.01
C GLU A 7 -4.29 0.50 -7.17
N PRO A 8 -4.34 -0.85 -7.22
CA PRO A 8 -3.17 -1.66 -7.57
C PRO A 8 -2.50 -1.14 -8.85
N GLY A 9 -1.19 -0.92 -8.81
CA GLY A 9 -0.44 -0.35 -9.93
C GLY A 9 -0.58 1.16 -10.12
N GLY A 10 -1.36 1.86 -9.30
CA GLY A 10 -1.62 3.29 -9.40
C GLY A 10 -0.53 4.22 -8.83
N GLY A 11 0.67 3.72 -8.54
CA GLY A 11 1.77 4.58 -8.09
C GLY A 11 1.74 4.96 -6.60
N GLY A 12 0.88 4.36 -5.77
CA GLY A 12 0.77 4.66 -4.33
C GLY A 12 2.11 4.60 -3.59
N SER A 13 2.91 3.55 -3.81
CA SER A 13 4.22 3.41 -3.19
C SER A 13 5.19 4.51 -3.63
N ALA A 14 5.17 4.91 -4.91
CA ALA A 14 5.99 6.01 -5.43
C ALA A 14 5.54 7.36 -4.82
N ALA A 15 4.23 7.57 -4.68
CA ALA A 15 3.67 8.76 -4.04
C ALA A 15 4.08 8.85 -2.57
N ALA A 16 3.99 7.74 -1.83
CA ALA A 16 4.41 7.69 -0.43
C ALA A 16 5.91 7.99 -0.27
N ALA A 17 6.76 7.38 -1.12
CA ALA A 17 8.20 7.62 -1.12
C ALA A 17 8.50 9.10 -1.43
N SER A 18 7.99 9.63 -2.54
CA SER A 18 8.22 11.03 -2.96
C SER A 18 7.71 12.03 -1.92
N GLY A 19 6.55 11.73 -1.30
CA GLY A 19 5.99 12.54 -0.21
C GLY A 19 6.89 12.55 1.02
N GLY A 20 7.37 11.38 1.44
CA GLY A 20 8.30 11.24 2.57
C GLY A 20 9.62 11.96 2.33
N GLU A 21 10.22 11.82 1.13
CA GLU A 21 11.41 12.55 0.74
C GLU A 21 11.17 14.06 0.70
N GLY A 22 10.01 14.51 0.18
CA GLY A 22 9.63 15.92 0.13
C GLY A 22 9.55 16.54 1.54
N LEU A 23 8.92 15.84 2.48
CA LEU A 23 8.87 16.23 3.89
C LEU A 23 10.28 16.34 4.49
N THR A 24 11.12 15.33 4.26
CA THR A 24 12.49 15.30 4.78
C THR A 24 13.34 16.46 4.22
N ARG A 25 13.23 16.75 2.93
CA ARG A 25 13.88 17.93 2.31
C ARG A 25 13.37 19.24 2.90
N GLY A 26 12.11 19.28 3.33
CA GLY A 26 11.50 20.40 4.05
C GLY A 26 11.90 20.50 5.53
N GLY A 27 12.78 19.63 6.02
CA GLY A 27 13.25 19.62 7.41
C GLY A 27 12.36 18.86 8.40
N VAL A 28 11.33 18.15 7.91
CA VAL A 28 10.45 17.32 8.73
C VAL A 28 11.04 15.89 8.83
N ARG A 29 11.13 15.36 10.04
CA ARG A 29 11.55 13.97 10.26
C ARG A 29 10.42 13.04 9.86
N ALA A 30 10.43 12.58 8.62
CA ALA A 30 9.43 11.71 8.05
C ALA A 30 9.99 10.32 7.78
N VAL A 31 9.17 9.28 8.01
CA VAL A 31 9.47 7.89 7.68
C VAL A 31 8.31 7.31 6.88
N VAL A 32 8.64 6.60 5.81
CA VAL A 32 7.67 5.77 5.09
C VAL A 32 7.68 4.39 5.73
N ALA A 33 6.59 4.05 6.41
CA ALA A 33 6.33 2.71 6.92
C ALA A 33 5.41 2.00 5.93
N PRO A 34 5.93 1.10 5.10
CA PRO A 34 5.13 0.40 4.09
C PRO A 34 4.03 -0.43 4.75
N ARG A 35 3.01 -0.77 3.98
CA ARG A 35 1.92 -1.63 4.42
C ARG A 35 2.46 -2.97 4.94
N ALA A 36 2.25 -3.22 6.23
CA ALA A 36 2.34 -4.55 6.79
C ALA A 36 1.09 -5.32 6.37
N GLY A 37 1.24 -6.41 5.63
CA GLY A 37 0.07 -7.21 5.37
C GLY A 37 0.09 -7.99 4.07
N SER A 38 1.23 -8.56 3.69
CA SER A 38 1.21 -9.78 2.88
C SER A 38 0.80 -10.96 3.75
N PRO A 39 0.20 -12.01 3.17
CA PRO A 39 0.00 -13.23 3.93
C PRO A 39 1.32 -13.65 4.57
N PRO A 40 1.28 -14.22 5.80
CA PRO A 40 2.48 -14.63 6.50
C PRO A 40 3.34 -15.51 5.60
N ALA A 41 4.65 -15.24 5.57
CA ALA A 41 5.64 -16.09 4.92
C ALA A 41 5.48 -17.53 5.36
N GLY A 42 5.53 -18.48 4.42
CA GLY A 42 5.42 -19.90 4.73
C GLY A 42 4.04 -20.33 5.26
N ALA A 43 2.96 -19.65 4.89
CA ALA A 43 1.61 -20.09 5.23
C ALA A 43 1.36 -21.54 4.83
N PRO A 44 0.79 -22.38 5.74
CA PRO A 44 0.52 -23.78 5.44
C PRO A 44 -0.37 -23.94 4.21
N PRO A 45 -0.28 -25.09 3.48
CA PRO A 45 -1.02 -25.36 2.24
C PRO A 45 -2.51 -25.06 2.29
N ALA A 46 -3.15 -25.19 3.45
CA ALA A 46 -4.58 -24.88 3.67
C ALA A 46 -4.92 -23.37 3.53
N ARG A 47 -3.92 -22.48 3.51
CA ARG A 47 -4.08 -21.06 3.22
C ARG A 47 -3.67 -20.69 1.81
N LEU A 48 -3.14 -21.63 1.04
CA LEU A 48 -2.73 -21.49 -0.36
C LEU A 48 -3.92 -21.34 -1.31
N ASP A 49 -5.15 -21.72 -0.88
CA ASP A 49 -6.39 -21.54 -1.65
C ASP A 49 -6.71 -20.07 -1.98
N ARG A 50 -5.80 -19.14 -1.61
CA ARG A 50 -5.93 -17.70 -1.90
C ARG A 50 -4.79 -17.16 -2.77
N LEU A 51 -3.90 -18.00 -3.28
CA LEU A 51 -2.79 -17.57 -4.15
C LEU A 51 -3.28 -17.05 -5.49
N ASP A 52 -4.39 -17.58 -5.98
CA ASP A 52 -5.07 -17.17 -7.21
C ASP A 52 -5.64 -15.76 -7.15
N ARG A 53 -5.72 -15.18 -5.93
CA ARG A 53 -6.22 -13.83 -5.69
C ARG A 53 -5.35 -13.06 -4.68
N LYS A 54 -4.04 -13.34 -4.70
CA LYS A 54 -3.05 -12.60 -3.89
C LYS A 54 -3.21 -11.10 -4.11
N GLY A 55 -3.38 -10.35 -3.02
CA GLY A 55 -3.62 -8.92 -3.07
C GLY A 55 -5.09 -8.49 -2.92
N ALA A 56 -6.03 -9.45 -2.85
CA ALA A 56 -7.42 -9.16 -2.48
C ALA A 56 -7.52 -8.71 -1.02
N VAL A 57 -8.60 -7.98 -0.68
CA VAL A 57 -8.76 -7.33 0.63
C VAL A 57 -8.69 -8.30 1.82
N ASP A 58 -9.16 -9.53 1.64
CA ASP A 58 -9.17 -10.58 2.65
C ASP A 58 -7.88 -11.42 2.73
N THR A 59 -6.87 -11.07 1.93
CA THR A 59 -5.54 -11.69 1.99
C THR A 59 -4.55 -10.92 2.85
N PHE A 60 -4.98 -9.84 3.48
CA PHE A 60 -4.14 -9.01 4.35
C PHE A 60 -4.41 -9.28 5.83
N ASP A 61 -3.35 -9.21 6.64
CA ASP A 61 -3.46 -9.14 8.10
C ASP A 61 -3.82 -7.70 8.53
N ALA A 62 -5.08 -7.36 8.38
CA ALA A 62 -5.57 -6.02 8.68
C ALA A 62 -5.56 -5.70 10.18
N ASP A 63 -5.80 -6.72 11.04
CA ASP A 63 -5.76 -6.56 12.51
C ASP A 63 -4.32 -6.34 12.99
N GLY A 64 -3.36 -7.11 12.49
CA GLY A 64 -1.94 -6.89 12.79
C GLY A 64 -1.45 -5.53 12.30
N TYR A 65 -1.94 -5.08 11.15
CA TYR A 65 -1.64 -3.75 10.65
C TYR A 65 -2.24 -2.65 11.53
N LEU A 66 -3.48 -2.80 11.99
CA LEU A 66 -4.11 -1.87 12.93
C LEU A 66 -3.32 -1.78 14.24
N ALA A 67 -2.89 -2.92 14.78
CA ALA A 67 -2.06 -2.96 15.97
C ALA A 67 -0.70 -2.24 15.78
N LEU A 68 -0.07 -2.37 14.61
CA LEU A 68 1.12 -1.61 14.25
C LEU A 68 0.86 -0.11 14.21
N LEU A 69 -0.24 0.34 13.58
CA LEU A 69 -0.62 1.76 13.51
C LEU A 69 -0.84 2.36 14.90
N HIS A 70 -1.48 1.63 15.82
CA HIS A 70 -1.65 2.07 17.21
C HIS A 70 -0.30 2.24 17.93
N ARG A 71 0.65 1.32 17.73
CA ARG A 71 2.01 1.44 18.28
C ARG A 71 2.73 2.66 17.73
N LEU A 72 2.67 2.88 16.41
CA LEU A 72 3.25 4.04 15.75
C LEU A 72 2.65 5.36 16.27
N ARG A 73 1.33 5.39 16.45
CA ARG A 73 0.61 6.56 16.94
C ARG A 73 0.94 6.88 18.41
N SER A 74 1.20 5.86 19.23
CA SER A 74 1.51 6.06 20.65
C SER A 74 2.82 6.80 20.88
N ARG A 75 3.79 6.67 19.97
CA ARG A 75 5.15 7.25 20.09
C ARG A 75 5.86 6.93 21.40
N ALA A 76 5.45 5.86 22.09
CA ALA A 76 5.99 5.53 23.42
C ALA A 76 7.40 4.94 23.37
N THR A 77 7.71 4.18 22.31
CA THR A 77 8.98 3.51 22.10
C THR A 77 9.28 3.43 20.61
N THR A 78 10.52 3.13 20.25
CA THR A 78 10.87 2.77 18.87
C THR A 78 10.02 1.59 18.39
N VAL A 79 9.43 1.73 17.22
CA VAL A 79 8.63 0.70 16.56
C VAL A 79 9.36 0.18 15.33
N TRP A 80 9.54 -1.13 15.26
CA TRP A 80 10.10 -1.80 14.10
C TRP A 80 8.96 -2.27 13.21
N ALA A 81 8.76 -1.58 12.08
CA ALA A 81 7.75 -1.92 11.09
C ALA A 81 8.31 -2.92 10.07
N PRO A 82 7.46 -3.76 9.48
CA PRO A 82 7.88 -4.65 8.40
C PRO A 82 8.03 -3.89 7.09
N GLU A 83 8.84 -4.45 6.18
CA GLU A 83 8.95 -4.03 4.79
C GLU A 83 8.59 -5.18 3.85
N TYR A 84 7.83 -4.90 2.79
CA TYR A 84 7.57 -5.87 1.76
C TYR A 84 8.65 -5.81 0.68
N VAL A 85 9.43 -6.89 0.57
CA VAL A 85 10.52 -7.00 -0.38
C VAL A 85 10.05 -7.68 -1.66
N ARG A 86 9.89 -6.88 -2.73
CA ARG A 86 9.56 -7.39 -4.06
C ARG A 86 10.72 -8.21 -4.61
N GLY A 87 10.40 -9.30 -5.30
CA GLY A 87 11.39 -10.25 -5.79
C GLY A 87 11.65 -11.42 -4.82
N VAL A 88 11.51 -11.18 -3.51
CA VAL A 88 11.38 -12.23 -2.49
C VAL A 88 9.89 -12.55 -2.27
N GLU A 89 9.01 -11.58 -2.59
CA GLU A 89 7.55 -11.64 -2.42
C GLU A 89 7.11 -11.91 -0.97
N GLU A 90 7.91 -11.43 -0.01
CA GLU A 90 7.75 -11.65 1.42
C GLU A 90 7.80 -10.33 2.21
N SER A 91 7.14 -10.34 3.37
CA SER A 91 7.20 -9.25 4.34
C SER A 91 8.29 -9.52 5.36
N ILE A 92 9.31 -8.67 5.40
CA ILE A 92 10.43 -8.78 6.35
C ILE A 92 10.08 -7.98 7.60
N GLY A 93 9.91 -8.68 8.71
CA GLY A 93 9.64 -8.06 10.01
C GLY A 93 10.81 -7.26 10.51
N GLY A 94 10.57 -6.10 11.12
CA GLY A 94 11.59 -5.29 11.76
C GLY A 94 12.57 -4.60 10.80
N ALA A 95 12.17 -4.38 9.55
CA ALA A 95 13.03 -3.77 8.53
C ALA A 95 13.05 -2.25 8.57
N VAL A 96 12.00 -1.61 9.07
CA VAL A 96 11.87 -0.15 9.13
C VAL A 96 11.82 0.31 10.58
N GLU A 97 12.82 1.08 10.99
CA GLU A 97 12.84 1.72 12.30
C GLU A 97 12.04 3.01 12.30
N VAL A 98 11.12 3.14 13.25
CA VAL A 98 10.37 4.37 13.51
C VAL A 98 10.62 4.81 14.94
N ASP A 99 11.56 5.73 15.11
CA ASP A 99 11.92 6.34 16.38
C ASP A 99 10.83 7.31 16.88
N PRO A 100 10.60 7.46 18.19
CA PRO A 100 9.61 8.41 18.73
C PRO A 100 9.80 9.86 18.30
N SER A 101 11.00 10.24 17.85
CA SER A 101 11.29 11.58 17.34
C SER A 101 10.75 11.82 15.92
N VAL A 102 10.31 10.79 15.19
CA VAL A 102 9.70 10.91 13.87
C VAL A 102 8.41 11.74 13.98
N GLU A 103 8.32 12.80 13.20
CA GLU A 103 7.19 13.76 13.26
C GLU A 103 6.05 13.31 12.36
N VAL A 104 6.37 12.72 11.18
CA VAL A 104 5.39 12.24 10.21
C VAL A 104 5.71 10.80 9.82
N VAL A 105 4.73 9.93 10.00
CA VAL A 105 4.75 8.58 9.41
C VAL A 105 3.84 8.57 8.21
N VAL A 106 4.36 8.20 7.05
CA VAL A 106 3.59 7.96 5.82
C VAL A 106 3.44 6.45 5.65
N SER A 107 2.22 5.97 5.48
CA SER A 107 1.99 4.54 5.20
C SER A 107 1.08 4.38 4.00
N GLU A 108 1.37 3.41 3.13
CA GLU A 108 0.60 3.20 1.91
C GLU A 108 -0.16 1.88 1.92
N GLY A 109 -1.30 1.83 1.25
CA GLY A 109 -2.06 0.60 1.09
C GLY A 109 -3.35 0.78 0.31
N ASN A 110 -3.67 -0.20 -0.55
CA ASN A 110 -4.83 -0.09 -1.43
C ASN A 110 -6.16 0.06 -0.66
N TYR A 111 -6.29 -0.60 0.50
CA TYR A 111 -7.56 -0.75 1.21
C TYR A 111 -7.74 0.19 2.41
N LEU A 112 -6.89 1.22 2.58
CA LEU A 112 -6.96 2.14 3.72
C LEU A 112 -8.32 2.84 3.86
N LEU A 113 -9.09 2.92 2.79
CA LEU A 113 -10.41 3.56 2.74
C LEU A 113 -11.57 2.54 2.62
N ALA A 114 -11.28 1.23 2.72
CA ALA A 114 -12.31 0.21 2.59
C ALA A 114 -13.31 0.24 3.75
N GLU A 115 -14.54 -0.23 3.49
CA GLU A 115 -15.63 -0.24 4.49
C GLU A 115 -15.79 -1.57 5.21
N LEU A 116 -15.09 -2.61 4.74
CA LEU A 116 -15.07 -3.91 5.40
C LEU A 116 -14.20 -3.84 6.67
N ALA A 117 -14.70 -4.37 7.78
CA ALA A 117 -13.93 -4.45 9.03
C ALA A 117 -12.64 -5.26 8.83
N PRO A 118 -11.50 -4.86 9.43
CA PRO A 118 -11.32 -3.73 10.36
C PRO A 118 -10.83 -2.43 9.68
N TRP A 119 -10.97 -2.28 8.36
CA TRP A 119 -10.44 -1.14 7.60
C TRP A 119 -10.98 0.23 8.04
N PRO A 120 -12.25 0.39 8.51
CA PRO A 120 -12.68 1.66 9.07
C PRO A 120 -11.87 2.11 10.29
N GLU A 121 -11.46 1.18 11.15
CA GLU A 121 -10.59 1.43 12.29
C GLU A 121 -9.17 1.77 11.84
N VAL A 122 -8.66 1.07 10.80
CA VAL A 122 -7.39 1.40 10.13
C VAL A 122 -7.41 2.84 9.60
N ARG A 123 -8.50 3.24 8.89
CA ARG A 123 -8.67 4.62 8.42
C ARG A 123 -8.61 5.63 9.57
N SER A 124 -9.26 5.34 10.69
CA SER A 124 -9.31 6.21 11.86
C SER A 124 -7.97 6.38 12.56
N ALA A 125 -7.00 5.50 12.31
CA ALA A 125 -5.64 5.63 12.83
C ALA A 125 -4.79 6.68 12.09
N PHE A 126 -5.24 7.19 10.94
CA PHE A 126 -4.57 8.26 10.19
C PHE A 126 -5.19 9.62 10.47
N ASP A 127 -4.38 10.67 10.45
CA ASP A 127 -4.86 12.05 10.52
C ASP A 127 -5.46 12.46 9.16
N GLU A 128 -4.80 12.04 8.06
CA GLU A 128 -5.30 12.19 6.69
C GLU A 128 -5.05 10.92 5.89
N VAL A 129 -5.93 10.62 4.93
CA VAL A 129 -5.70 9.60 3.90
C VAL A 129 -5.86 10.24 2.53
N TRP A 130 -4.80 10.16 1.74
CA TRP A 130 -4.73 10.66 0.38
C TRP A 130 -5.00 9.54 -0.60
N PHE A 131 -5.74 9.81 -1.66
CA PHE A 131 -6.00 8.86 -2.74
C PHE A 131 -5.23 9.24 -3.98
N VAL A 132 -4.35 8.35 -4.44
CA VAL A 132 -3.62 8.51 -5.72
C VAL A 132 -4.53 8.07 -6.84
N ASP A 133 -4.99 9.03 -7.63
CA ASP A 133 -5.89 8.84 -8.76
C ASP A 133 -5.07 8.79 -10.05
N THR A 134 -5.04 7.61 -10.66
CA THR A 134 -4.24 7.34 -11.85
C THR A 134 -5.15 6.97 -13.02
N PRO A 135 -4.96 7.56 -14.19
CA PRO A 135 -5.71 7.17 -15.39
C PRO A 135 -5.63 5.66 -15.62
N ALA A 136 -6.77 5.02 -15.91
CA ALA A 136 -6.89 3.57 -15.99
C ALA A 136 -5.89 2.93 -16.97
N GLU A 137 -5.68 3.55 -18.13
CA GLU A 137 -4.72 3.06 -19.13
C GLU A 137 -3.27 3.14 -18.63
N GLN A 138 -2.90 4.22 -17.94
CA GLN A 138 -1.57 4.40 -17.38
C GLN A 138 -1.31 3.38 -16.26
N ARG A 139 -2.28 3.22 -15.35
CA ARG A 139 -2.25 2.22 -14.30
C ARG A 139 -2.07 0.81 -14.87
N HIS A 140 -2.84 0.46 -15.90
CA HIS A 140 -2.77 -0.85 -16.55
C HIS A 140 -1.38 -1.11 -17.14
N ARG A 141 -0.83 -0.15 -17.91
CA ARG A 141 0.54 -0.27 -18.46
C ARG A 141 1.59 -0.48 -17.36
N TRP A 142 1.52 0.30 -16.28
CA TRP A 142 2.47 0.16 -15.17
C TRP A 142 2.34 -1.19 -14.48
N LEU A 143 1.13 -1.69 -14.35
CA LEU A 143 0.83 -2.95 -13.69
C LEU A 143 1.37 -4.13 -14.47
N VAL A 144 1.10 -4.19 -15.78
CA VAL A 144 1.64 -5.19 -16.70
C VAL A 144 3.17 -5.16 -16.71
N ALA A 145 3.78 -3.97 -16.89
CA ALA A 145 5.22 -3.82 -16.86
C ALA A 145 5.84 -4.30 -15.53
N ARG A 146 5.16 -4.04 -14.40
CA ARG A 146 5.57 -4.52 -13.09
C ARG A 146 5.56 -6.05 -13.02
N HIS A 147 4.48 -6.70 -13.45
CA HIS A 147 4.38 -8.16 -13.42
C HIS A 147 5.42 -8.84 -14.30
N VAL A 148 5.66 -8.31 -15.50
CA VAL A 148 6.73 -8.79 -16.39
C VAL A 148 8.10 -8.63 -15.74
N ARG A 149 8.38 -7.48 -15.12
CA ARG A 149 9.65 -7.23 -14.43
C ARG A 149 9.91 -8.25 -13.31
N PHE A 150 8.86 -8.76 -12.67
CA PHE A 150 8.95 -9.75 -11.59
C PHE A 150 8.72 -11.19 -12.04
N GLY A 151 8.85 -11.46 -13.36
CA GLY A 151 8.99 -12.80 -13.92
C GLY A 151 7.74 -13.42 -14.53
N MET A 152 6.64 -12.69 -14.65
CA MET A 152 5.50 -13.17 -15.44
C MET A 152 5.79 -13.03 -16.94
N THR A 153 5.21 -13.93 -17.75
CA THR A 153 5.19 -13.70 -19.20
C THR A 153 4.28 -12.51 -19.52
N PRO A 154 4.47 -11.81 -20.64
CA PRO A 154 3.62 -10.70 -21.03
C PRO A 154 2.12 -11.06 -21.03
N GLU A 155 1.77 -12.22 -21.57
CA GLU A 155 0.40 -12.72 -21.65
C GLU A 155 -0.20 -12.95 -20.26
N ALA A 156 0.53 -13.64 -19.37
CA ALA A 156 0.09 -13.88 -18.01
C ALA A 156 -0.03 -12.56 -17.20
N ALA A 157 0.85 -11.60 -17.45
CA ALA A 157 0.81 -10.30 -16.81
C ALA A 157 -0.43 -9.50 -17.25
N GLU A 158 -0.78 -9.56 -18.55
CA GLU A 158 -1.98 -8.93 -19.09
C GLU A 158 -3.26 -9.55 -18.49
N ASP A 159 -3.36 -10.88 -18.49
CA ASP A 159 -4.50 -11.61 -17.92
C ASP A 159 -4.66 -11.31 -16.42
N TRP A 160 -3.56 -11.25 -15.66
CA TRP A 160 -3.60 -10.93 -14.24
C TRP A 160 -4.03 -9.49 -13.98
N ALA A 161 -3.49 -8.55 -14.75
CA ALA A 161 -3.82 -7.12 -14.63
C ALA A 161 -5.29 -6.85 -14.99
N ALA A 162 -5.81 -7.51 -16.04
CA ALA A 162 -7.20 -7.36 -16.47
C ALA A 162 -8.21 -8.12 -15.59
N GLY A 163 -7.77 -9.18 -14.90
CA GLY A 163 -8.60 -10.02 -14.05
C GLY A 163 -8.53 -9.64 -12.57
N PRO A 164 -7.68 -10.33 -11.76
CA PRO A 164 -7.62 -10.13 -10.31
C PRO A 164 -7.31 -8.69 -9.89
N ASP A 165 -6.35 -8.04 -10.55
CA ASP A 165 -5.98 -6.68 -10.19
C ASP A 165 -7.06 -5.66 -10.54
N GLU A 166 -7.76 -5.83 -11.67
CA GLU A 166 -8.88 -4.94 -12.01
C GLU A 166 -10.07 -5.16 -11.08
N ALA A 167 -10.34 -6.38 -10.62
CA ALA A 167 -11.36 -6.63 -9.61
C ALA A 167 -11.06 -5.88 -8.31
N ASN A 168 -9.80 -5.93 -7.86
CA ASN A 168 -9.33 -5.18 -6.69
C ASN A 168 -9.37 -3.67 -6.93
N ALA A 169 -8.99 -3.20 -8.12
CA ALA A 169 -9.02 -1.79 -8.48
C ALA A 169 -10.44 -1.20 -8.40
N ARG A 170 -11.46 -1.93 -8.85
CA ARG A 170 -12.86 -1.48 -8.74
C ARG A 170 -13.29 -1.26 -7.30
N LEU A 171 -12.91 -2.17 -6.39
CA LEU A 171 -13.21 -2.03 -4.96
C LEU A 171 -12.53 -0.78 -4.39
N VAL A 172 -11.25 -0.57 -4.72
CA VAL A 172 -10.48 0.57 -4.23
C VAL A 172 -10.99 1.88 -4.81
N ARG A 173 -11.27 1.94 -6.10
CA ARG A 173 -11.81 3.12 -6.79
C ARG A 173 -13.13 3.59 -6.19
N ALA A 174 -13.99 2.67 -5.79
CA ALA A 174 -15.26 2.99 -5.14
C ALA A 174 -15.07 3.75 -3.81
N THR A 175 -13.90 3.66 -3.17
CA THR A 175 -13.60 4.33 -1.90
C THR A 175 -12.99 5.73 -2.07
N ARG A 176 -12.69 6.18 -3.30
CA ARG A 176 -12.03 7.44 -3.61
C ARG A 176 -12.67 8.66 -2.94
N ALA A 177 -13.98 8.72 -2.89
CA ALA A 177 -14.72 9.84 -2.28
C ALA A 177 -14.54 9.94 -0.74
N ARG A 178 -13.94 8.95 -0.10
CA ARG A 178 -13.66 8.92 1.34
C ARG A 178 -12.27 9.46 1.70
N ALA A 179 -11.47 9.80 0.70
CA ALA A 179 -10.17 10.40 0.90
C ALA A 179 -10.29 11.87 1.31
N ASP A 180 -9.37 12.34 2.14
CA ASP A 180 -9.25 13.76 2.51
C ASP A 180 -8.64 14.57 1.35
N VAL A 181 -7.73 13.95 0.59
CA VAL A 181 -7.06 14.57 -0.56
C VAL A 181 -7.03 13.58 -1.73
N VAL A 182 -7.30 14.06 -2.93
CA VAL A 182 -7.11 13.29 -4.17
C VAL A 182 -5.91 13.84 -4.91
N VAL A 183 -4.93 13.00 -5.15
CA VAL A 183 -3.67 13.32 -5.82
C VAL A 183 -3.73 12.79 -7.26
N ASP A 184 -3.67 13.67 -8.24
CA ASP A 184 -3.66 13.32 -9.66
C ASP A 184 -2.27 12.83 -10.08
N ALA A 185 -2.12 11.52 -10.26
CA ALA A 185 -0.85 10.90 -10.65
C ALA A 185 -0.44 11.28 -12.08
N GLY A 186 -1.38 11.55 -12.97
CA GLY A 186 -1.10 11.99 -14.33
C GLY A 186 -0.39 13.34 -14.38
N ARG A 187 -0.60 14.19 -13.36
CA ARG A 187 0.13 15.46 -13.22
C ARG A 187 1.49 15.31 -12.54
N LEU A 188 1.64 14.35 -11.65
CA LEU A 188 2.90 14.11 -10.95
C LEU A 188 3.91 13.37 -11.84
N TRP A 189 3.44 12.46 -12.67
CA TRP A 189 4.27 11.62 -13.55
C TRP A 189 3.66 11.52 -14.95
N PRO A 190 3.67 12.61 -15.73
CA PRO A 190 3.01 12.66 -17.03
C PRO A 190 3.60 11.70 -18.06
N ASP A 191 4.90 11.37 -17.93
CA ASP A 191 5.67 10.57 -18.88
C ASP A 191 6.09 9.20 -18.33
N ALA A 192 5.53 8.76 -17.20
CA ALA A 192 5.92 7.51 -16.53
C ALA A 192 5.12 6.30 -17.03
#